data_510ebaea10c9f4ae99d11f2cd4bba646
#
_entry.id   510ebaea10c9f4ae99d11f2cd4bba646
#
_cell.length_a   1.000
_cell.length_b   1.000
_cell.length_c   1.000
_cell.angle_alpha   90.00
_cell.angle_beta   90.00
_cell.angle_gamma   90.00
#
_symmetry.space_group_name_H-M   'P 1'
#
loop_
_entity.id
_entity.type
_entity.pdbx_description
1 polymer ?
#
loop_
_entity_poly.entity_id
_entity_poly.type
_entity_poly.pdbx_seq_one_letter_code
_entity_poly.pdbx_strand_id
1 'polypeptide(L)'
;GVFVGFALFRILKNINIKIVFAVLYIVIFLTAIFVPEEFIALAFDGSGATTGDISVPFILVLGMGASTTMSKSKTTDDTFGIIGMASVGPILAVFIYGIVLKIRNGGVVPPANAYMPETTETLRSILLGNLWDVAFAILPIVLVFLVFQFILIKLPAKELIRILMGTIPVYFGLLIFLSGIDYGFAYAAKYIGEIFFDPSRPGWYKWLLLVVGFILGVAITLSEPAVTVLGDQVDEITKGHIKKSTIRTTLAIGIGFAALLSMLKILTQINILYFLIPLYAVAIILMKFAPKLFVGLAFDSGGVTGGALTSAFLTPLTLGVAQAVAATAGSRAQSVLTNGFGIIAFISVTPLIAVQILGIIYEVRLKKIRRETVEEEVMDLENLLADDAGDVEYER
;
A
#
# COMPACT_ATOMS: atom_id res chain seq x y z
N GLY A 1 -10.52 12.84 0.97
CA GLY A 1 -10.42 14.11 1.73
C GLY A 1 -10.82 13.95 3.19
N VAL A 2 -12.04 13.47 3.48
CA VAL A 2 -12.56 13.36 4.88
C VAL A 2 -11.64 12.53 5.77
N PHE A 3 -11.19 11.37 5.30
CA PHE A 3 -10.31 10.50 6.08
C PHE A 3 -8.88 11.03 6.22
N VAL A 4 -8.38 11.82 5.27
CA VAL A 4 -7.13 12.58 5.44
C VAL A 4 -7.32 13.63 6.54
N GLY A 5 -8.42 14.37 6.53
CA GLY A 5 -8.75 15.32 7.60
C GLY A 5 -8.88 14.63 8.97
N PHE A 6 -9.47 13.45 9.02
CA PHE A 6 -9.53 12.64 10.25
C PHE A 6 -8.14 12.18 10.71
N ALA A 7 -7.25 11.82 9.80
CA ALA A 7 -5.87 11.46 10.12
C ALA A 7 -5.10 12.66 10.74
N LEU A 8 -5.28 13.86 10.18
CA LEU A 8 -4.69 15.08 10.74
C LEU A 8 -5.30 15.42 12.12
N PHE A 9 -6.62 15.28 12.27
CA PHE A 9 -7.29 15.44 13.56
C PHE A 9 -6.77 14.46 14.62
N ARG A 10 -6.50 13.22 14.24
CA ARG A 10 -5.85 12.22 15.10
C ARG A 10 -4.51 12.71 15.63
N ILE A 11 -3.65 13.27 14.74
CA ILE A 11 -2.34 13.81 15.12
C ILE A 11 -2.50 14.95 16.11
N LEU A 12 -3.39 15.90 15.82
CA LEU A 12 -3.72 17.04 16.71
C LEU A 12 -4.15 16.61 18.11
N LYS A 13 -4.98 15.57 18.19
CA LYS A 13 -5.53 15.06 19.46
C LYS A 13 -4.65 14.00 20.11
N ASN A 14 -3.52 13.63 19.48
CA ASN A 14 -2.61 12.58 19.96
C ASN A 14 -3.33 11.24 20.24
N ILE A 15 -4.28 10.86 19.37
CA ILE A 15 -5.05 9.62 19.52
C ILE A 15 -4.15 8.45 19.06
N ASN A 16 -4.18 7.36 19.83
CA ASN A 16 -3.36 6.18 19.55
C ASN A 16 -3.73 5.54 18.21
N ILE A 17 -2.75 5.48 17.30
CA ILE A 17 -2.90 4.96 15.95
C ILE A 17 -3.40 3.50 15.92
N LYS A 18 -2.98 2.66 16.87
CA LYS A 18 -3.37 1.25 16.98
C LYS A 18 -4.88 1.11 17.21
N ILE A 19 -5.43 1.95 18.09
CA ILE A 19 -6.87 1.96 18.40
C ILE A 19 -7.65 2.42 17.18
N VAL A 20 -7.19 3.49 16.51
CA VAL A 20 -7.86 4.03 15.33
C VAL A 20 -7.96 2.98 14.23
N PHE A 21 -6.85 2.32 13.86
CA PHE A 21 -6.90 1.27 12.85
C PHE A 21 -7.73 0.06 13.26
N ALA A 22 -7.63 -0.38 14.51
CA ALA A 22 -8.46 -1.48 14.99
C ALA A 22 -9.95 -1.16 14.84
N VAL A 23 -10.39 0.03 15.25
CA VAL A 23 -11.78 0.46 15.11
C VAL A 23 -12.19 0.58 13.64
N LEU A 24 -11.38 1.22 12.80
CA LEU A 24 -11.69 1.41 11.38
C LEU A 24 -11.86 0.07 10.66
N TYR A 25 -10.96 -0.90 10.87
CA TYR A 25 -11.07 -2.20 10.21
C TYR A 25 -12.18 -3.08 10.79
N ILE A 26 -12.48 -2.97 12.09
CA ILE A 26 -13.69 -3.59 12.66
C ILE A 26 -14.94 -3.03 11.97
N VAL A 27 -15.05 -1.72 11.78
CA VAL A 27 -16.16 -1.08 11.06
C VAL A 27 -16.23 -1.57 9.62
N ILE A 28 -15.11 -1.65 8.89
CA ILE A 28 -15.04 -2.18 7.53
C ILE A 28 -15.60 -3.60 7.48
N PHE A 29 -15.13 -4.52 8.32
CA PHE A 29 -15.57 -5.92 8.28
C PHE A 29 -17.00 -6.12 8.78
N LEU A 30 -17.47 -5.34 9.75
CA LEU A 30 -18.89 -5.35 10.15
C LEU A 30 -19.78 -4.83 9.01
N THR A 31 -19.36 -3.79 8.30
CA THR A 31 -20.11 -3.28 7.15
C THR A 31 -20.09 -4.29 5.99
N ALA A 32 -18.98 -5.00 5.77
CA ALA A 32 -18.83 -6.01 4.72
C ALA A 32 -19.89 -7.13 4.79
N ILE A 33 -20.42 -7.43 5.97
CA ILE A 33 -21.49 -8.44 6.16
C ILE A 33 -22.76 -8.10 5.34
N PHE A 34 -23.02 -6.81 5.15
CA PHE A 34 -24.22 -6.31 4.45
C PHE A 34 -23.97 -6.04 2.97
N VAL A 35 -22.70 -6.03 2.54
CA VAL A 35 -22.27 -5.68 1.18
C VAL A 35 -22.39 -6.89 0.27
N PRO A 36 -22.89 -6.73 -0.98
CA PRO A 36 -22.84 -7.79 -1.99
C PRO A 36 -21.37 -8.19 -2.28
N GLU A 37 -21.15 -9.49 -2.52
CA GLU A 37 -19.82 -10.07 -2.69
C GLU A 37 -18.99 -9.38 -3.78
N GLU A 38 -19.64 -8.97 -4.88
CA GLU A 38 -19.02 -8.30 -6.02
C GLU A 38 -18.38 -6.95 -5.63
N PHE A 39 -18.96 -6.26 -4.65
CA PHE A 39 -18.46 -4.96 -4.20
C PHE A 39 -17.34 -5.06 -3.17
N ILE A 40 -17.16 -6.22 -2.53
CA ILE A 40 -16.12 -6.38 -1.50
C ILE A 40 -14.74 -6.27 -2.13
N ALA A 41 -14.46 -7.12 -3.12
CA ALA A 41 -13.19 -7.10 -3.83
C ALA A 41 -12.94 -5.74 -4.53
N LEU A 42 -13.98 -5.24 -5.23
CA LEU A 42 -13.93 -3.96 -5.93
C LEU A 42 -13.64 -2.77 -5.01
N ALA A 43 -14.16 -2.78 -3.78
CA ALA A 43 -13.93 -1.70 -2.81
C ALA A 43 -12.46 -1.59 -2.39
N PHE A 44 -11.84 -2.72 -2.10
CA PHE A 44 -10.43 -2.75 -1.75
C PHE A 44 -9.55 -2.39 -2.95
N ASP A 45 -9.86 -2.92 -4.14
CA ASP A 45 -9.11 -2.61 -5.36
C ASP A 45 -9.27 -1.13 -5.75
N GLY A 46 -10.49 -0.58 -5.67
CA GLY A 46 -10.74 0.84 -5.87
C GLY A 46 -10.02 1.73 -4.85
N SER A 47 -9.87 1.29 -3.60
CA SER A 47 -9.11 2.02 -2.58
C SER A 47 -7.62 2.10 -2.93
N GLY A 48 -7.02 1.00 -3.41
CA GLY A 48 -5.63 1.01 -3.87
C GLY A 48 -5.42 1.90 -5.10
N ALA A 49 -6.34 1.85 -6.06
CA ALA A 49 -6.28 2.69 -7.25
C ALA A 49 -6.36 4.21 -6.97
N THR A 50 -6.91 4.62 -5.80
CA THR A 50 -6.94 6.03 -5.39
C THR A 50 -5.60 6.55 -4.87
N THR A 51 -4.68 5.65 -4.52
CA THR A 51 -3.34 5.97 -4.04
C THR A 51 -2.34 5.84 -5.20
N GLY A 52 -2.17 6.91 -5.97
CA GLY A 52 -1.28 6.93 -7.15
C GLY A 52 0.08 7.56 -6.86
N ASP A 53 0.92 7.58 -7.89
CA ASP A 53 2.31 8.07 -7.84
C ASP A 53 2.45 9.54 -7.43
N ILE A 54 1.39 10.34 -7.59
CA ILE A 54 1.35 11.75 -7.20
C ILE A 54 0.78 11.93 -5.80
N SER A 55 -0.32 11.23 -5.49
CA SER A 55 -1.03 11.41 -4.21
C SER A 55 -0.24 10.88 -3.01
N VAL A 56 0.50 9.79 -3.19
CA VAL A 56 1.30 9.18 -2.13
C VAL A 56 2.39 10.11 -1.62
N PRO A 57 3.32 10.64 -2.44
CA PRO A 57 4.34 11.58 -1.96
C PRO A 57 3.72 12.82 -1.33
N PHE A 58 2.63 13.34 -1.89
CA PHE A 58 1.94 14.51 -1.34
C PHE A 58 1.39 14.25 0.06
N ILE A 59 0.69 13.14 0.27
CA ILE A 59 0.11 12.80 1.57
C ILE A 59 1.21 12.50 2.61
N LEU A 60 2.31 11.86 2.20
CA LEU A 60 3.44 11.58 3.08
C LEU A 60 4.12 12.86 3.55
N VAL A 61 4.38 13.81 2.65
CA VAL A 61 4.94 15.13 3.01
C VAL A 61 3.99 15.92 3.90
N LEU A 62 2.69 15.86 3.62
CA LEU A 62 1.66 16.47 4.48
C LEU A 62 1.69 15.86 5.90
N GLY A 63 1.87 14.55 6.00
CA GLY A 63 2.01 13.83 7.27
C GLY A 63 3.23 14.26 8.06
N MET A 64 4.39 14.37 7.41
CA MET A 64 5.61 14.88 8.03
C MET A 64 5.44 16.32 8.52
N GLY A 65 4.89 17.19 7.67
CA GLY A 65 4.62 18.57 8.05
C GLY A 65 3.66 18.70 9.23
N ALA A 66 2.60 17.91 9.23
CA ALA A 66 1.64 17.90 10.32
C ALA A 66 2.22 17.34 11.63
N SER A 67 3.01 16.27 11.57
CA SER A 67 3.62 15.69 12.77
C SER A 67 4.66 16.62 13.41
N THR A 68 5.45 17.33 12.60
CA THR A 68 6.48 18.25 13.09
C THR A 68 5.88 19.53 13.68
N THR A 69 4.78 20.02 13.12
CA THR A 69 4.17 21.30 13.54
C THR A 69 3.05 21.14 14.57
N MET A 70 2.29 20.06 14.50
CA MET A 70 1.05 19.87 15.26
C MET A 70 1.14 18.84 16.39
N SER A 71 2.11 17.90 16.34
CA SER A 71 2.25 16.89 17.38
C SER A 71 2.77 17.48 18.68
N LYS A 72 2.04 17.27 19.77
CA LYS A 72 2.45 17.70 21.11
C LYS A 72 3.62 16.90 21.65
N SER A 73 3.78 15.65 21.20
CA SER A 73 4.82 14.74 21.69
C SER A 73 6.17 14.92 21.01
N LYS A 74 6.25 15.68 19.91
CA LYS A 74 7.46 15.84 19.07
C LYS A 74 8.15 14.50 18.72
N THR A 75 7.40 13.39 18.74
CA THR A 75 7.91 12.08 18.37
C THR A 75 7.65 11.82 16.90
N THR A 76 8.58 11.13 16.25
CA THR A 76 8.46 10.69 14.85
C THR A 76 7.40 9.60 14.67
N ASP A 77 6.84 9.08 15.76
CA ASP A 77 5.87 7.99 15.74
C ASP A 77 4.55 8.35 15.03
N ASP A 78 4.20 9.63 14.99
CA ASP A 78 2.95 10.10 14.40
C ASP A 78 3.04 10.51 12.93
N THR A 79 4.23 10.38 12.33
CA THR A 79 4.49 10.78 10.93
C THR A 79 3.75 9.89 9.93
N PHE A 80 3.61 8.61 10.25
CA PHE A 80 2.98 7.61 9.38
C PHE A 80 1.55 7.29 9.79
N GLY A 81 0.82 6.60 8.89
CA GLY A 81 -0.54 6.13 9.08
C GLY A 81 -1.62 6.98 8.41
N ILE A 82 -1.24 8.04 7.70
CA ILE A 82 -2.20 8.94 7.03
C ILE A 82 -2.74 8.30 5.75
N ILE A 83 -1.89 7.66 4.95
CA ILE A 83 -2.31 6.97 3.72
C ILE A 83 -3.21 5.79 4.07
N GLY A 84 -2.82 5.00 5.07
CA GLY A 84 -3.65 3.89 5.55
C GLY A 84 -5.03 4.33 6.01
N MET A 85 -5.16 5.48 6.70
CA MET A 85 -6.46 6.04 7.04
C MET A 85 -7.22 6.58 5.83
N ALA A 86 -6.53 7.25 4.91
CA ALA A 86 -7.13 7.76 3.68
C ALA A 86 -7.74 6.64 2.83
N SER A 87 -7.11 5.48 2.78
CA SER A 87 -7.57 4.30 2.04
C SER A 87 -8.89 3.70 2.56
N VAL A 88 -9.23 3.93 3.84
CA VAL A 88 -10.51 3.48 4.42
C VAL A 88 -11.71 4.20 3.78
N GLY A 89 -11.55 5.46 3.38
CA GLY A 89 -12.63 6.26 2.81
C GLY A 89 -13.25 5.64 1.55
N PRO A 90 -12.49 5.36 0.52
CA PRO A 90 -12.96 4.69 -0.69
C PRO A 90 -13.59 3.32 -0.44
N ILE A 91 -13.02 2.50 0.48
CA ILE A 91 -13.59 1.20 0.84
C ILE A 91 -15.02 1.37 1.35
N LEU A 92 -15.21 2.23 2.34
CA LEU A 92 -16.53 2.48 2.92
C LEU A 92 -17.49 3.12 1.92
N ALA A 93 -17.01 4.01 1.05
CA ALA A 93 -17.83 4.63 0.02
C ALA A 93 -18.41 3.59 -0.96
N VAL A 94 -17.58 2.67 -1.45
CA VAL A 94 -18.01 1.58 -2.35
C VAL A 94 -18.91 0.59 -1.62
N PHE A 95 -18.65 0.31 -0.34
CA PHE A 95 -19.54 -0.53 0.49
C PHE A 95 -20.92 0.07 0.63
N ILE A 96 -21.00 1.36 0.98
CA ILE A 96 -22.28 2.10 1.10
C ILE A 96 -23.00 2.10 -0.26
N TYR A 97 -22.28 2.35 -1.35
CA TYR A 97 -22.86 2.31 -2.70
C TYR A 97 -23.42 0.92 -3.03
N GLY A 98 -22.69 -0.15 -2.76
CA GLY A 98 -23.14 -1.52 -2.97
C GLY A 98 -24.40 -1.88 -2.16
N ILE A 99 -24.47 -1.46 -0.89
CA ILE A 99 -25.64 -1.63 -0.03
C ILE A 99 -26.85 -0.86 -0.58
N VAL A 100 -26.67 0.41 -0.95
CA VAL A 100 -27.73 1.25 -1.51
C VAL A 100 -28.26 0.65 -2.81
N LEU A 101 -27.37 0.18 -3.68
CA LEU A 101 -27.74 -0.45 -4.95
C LEU A 101 -28.55 -1.73 -4.72
N LYS A 102 -28.13 -2.56 -3.77
CA LYS A 102 -28.84 -3.78 -3.38
C LYS A 102 -30.25 -3.48 -2.88
N ILE A 103 -30.40 -2.47 -2.01
CA ILE A 103 -31.71 -2.05 -1.48
C ILE A 103 -32.59 -1.51 -2.62
N ARG A 104 -32.04 -0.63 -3.46
CA ARG A 104 -32.78 0.00 -4.57
C ARG A 104 -33.27 -1.00 -5.61
N ASN A 105 -32.53 -2.05 -5.87
CA ASN A 105 -32.85 -3.08 -6.86
C ASN A 105 -33.58 -4.29 -6.25
N GLY A 106 -34.21 -4.15 -5.08
CA GLY A 106 -34.98 -5.23 -4.45
C GLY A 106 -34.16 -6.46 -4.07
N GLY A 107 -32.86 -6.25 -3.74
CA GLY A 107 -31.93 -7.32 -3.36
C GLY A 107 -31.15 -7.94 -4.52
N VAL A 108 -31.47 -7.60 -5.78
CA VAL A 108 -30.77 -8.10 -6.96
C VAL A 108 -29.67 -7.12 -7.35
N VAL A 109 -28.45 -7.61 -7.39
CA VAL A 109 -27.33 -6.85 -7.98
C VAL A 109 -27.30 -7.18 -9.47
N PRO A 110 -27.40 -6.18 -10.37
CA PRO A 110 -27.27 -6.42 -11.79
C PRO A 110 -25.95 -7.13 -12.08
N PRO A 111 -25.91 -8.18 -12.94
CA PRO A 111 -24.66 -8.76 -13.35
C PRO A 111 -23.80 -7.65 -13.97
N ALA A 112 -22.71 -7.33 -13.34
CA ALA A 112 -21.75 -6.42 -13.92
C ALA A 112 -21.09 -7.17 -15.08
N ASN A 113 -21.45 -6.81 -16.29
CA ASN A 113 -20.69 -7.20 -17.45
C ASN A 113 -19.29 -6.62 -17.24
N ALA A 114 -18.33 -7.49 -16.95
CA ALA A 114 -16.95 -7.04 -16.78
C ALA A 114 -16.51 -6.39 -18.07
N TYR A 115 -16.54 -5.06 -18.08
CA TYR A 115 -15.96 -4.29 -19.15
C TYR A 115 -14.44 -4.49 -19.06
N MET A 116 -13.96 -5.45 -19.82
CA MET A 116 -12.55 -5.49 -20.16
C MET A 116 -12.39 -4.56 -21.34
N PRO A 117 -11.60 -3.48 -21.24
CA PRO A 117 -11.28 -2.69 -22.41
C PRO A 117 -10.74 -3.67 -23.46
N GLU A 118 -11.41 -3.73 -24.61
CA GLU A 118 -10.87 -4.48 -25.74
C GLU A 118 -9.50 -3.88 -26.03
N THR A 119 -8.48 -4.73 -26.11
CA THR A 119 -7.08 -4.37 -26.34
C THR A 119 -6.83 -3.83 -27.75
N THR A 120 -7.80 -3.13 -28.32
CA THR A 120 -7.74 -2.47 -29.62
C THR A 120 -7.32 -0.99 -29.52
N GLU A 121 -7.07 -0.49 -28.31
CA GLU A 121 -6.62 0.89 -28.15
C GLU A 121 -5.23 1.07 -28.76
N THR A 122 -5.13 2.03 -29.65
CA THR A 122 -3.84 2.41 -30.24
C THR A 122 -3.02 3.21 -29.25
N LEU A 123 -1.68 3.13 -29.33
CA LEU A 123 -0.80 3.98 -28.50
C LEU A 123 -1.19 5.47 -28.55
N ARG A 124 -1.73 5.92 -29.69
CA ARG A 124 -2.19 7.30 -29.86
C ARG A 124 -3.42 7.61 -28.99
N SER A 125 -4.41 6.71 -28.92
CA SER A 125 -5.61 6.93 -28.09
C SER A 125 -5.26 6.95 -26.61
N ILE A 126 -4.38 6.04 -26.18
CA ILE A 126 -3.87 5.98 -24.82
C ILE A 126 -3.10 7.26 -24.46
N LEU A 127 -2.17 7.71 -25.31
CA LEU A 127 -1.44 8.96 -25.08
C LEU A 127 -2.37 10.17 -24.98
N LEU A 128 -3.40 10.26 -25.83
CA LEU A 128 -4.35 11.37 -25.79
C LEU A 128 -5.26 11.34 -24.56
N GLY A 129 -5.64 10.15 -24.08
CA GLY A 129 -6.36 9.96 -22.82
C GLY A 129 -5.52 10.39 -21.64
N ASN A 130 -4.34 9.80 -21.50
CA ASN A 130 -3.43 10.07 -20.38
C ASN A 130 -2.94 11.53 -20.34
N LEU A 131 -2.91 12.23 -21.46
CA LEU A 131 -2.59 13.66 -21.49
C LEU A 131 -3.54 14.49 -20.62
N TRP A 132 -4.83 14.20 -20.66
CA TRP A 132 -5.81 14.87 -19.81
C TRP A 132 -5.80 14.34 -18.38
N ASP A 133 -5.66 13.04 -18.18
CA ASP A 133 -5.67 12.42 -16.87
C ASP A 133 -4.49 12.90 -16.02
N VAL A 134 -3.30 12.97 -16.58
CA VAL A 134 -2.10 13.52 -15.91
C VAL A 134 -2.27 15.02 -15.64
N ALA A 135 -2.84 15.78 -16.58
CA ALA A 135 -3.12 17.20 -16.37
C ALA A 135 -4.07 17.41 -15.19
N PHE A 136 -5.19 16.67 -15.15
CA PHE A 136 -6.16 16.75 -14.05
C PHE A 136 -5.61 16.24 -12.72
N ALA A 137 -4.64 15.32 -12.72
CA ALA A 137 -3.98 14.87 -11.51
C ALA A 137 -3.01 15.92 -10.93
N ILE A 138 -2.25 16.60 -11.77
CA ILE A 138 -1.26 17.61 -11.34
C ILE A 138 -1.91 18.96 -11.02
N LEU A 139 -2.92 19.37 -11.80
CA LEU A 139 -3.53 20.70 -11.71
C LEU A 139 -4.00 21.07 -10.29
N PRO A 140 -4.73 20.24 -9.54
CA PRO A 140 -5.15 20.58 -8.19
C PRO A 140 -3.98 20.84 -7.25
N ILE A 141 -2.89 20.08 -7.36
CA ILE A 141 -1.70 20.23 -6.52
C ILE A 141 -1.04 21.58 -6.80
N VAL A 142 -0.87 21.91 -8.09
CA VAL A 142 -0.30 23.21 -8.49
C VAL A 142 -1.20 24.36 -8.04
N LEU A 143 -2.53 24.25 -8.17
CA LEU A 143 -3.47 25.27 -7.72
C LEU A 143 -3.40 25.48 -6.20
N VAL A 144 -3.42 24.42 -5.42
CA VAL A 144 -3.27 24.50 -3.95
C VAL A 144 -1.95 25.16 -3.60
N PHE A 145 -0.83 24.74 -4.23
CA PHE A 145 0.47 25.37 -4.02
C PHE A 145 0.43 26.86 -4.34
N LEU A 146 -0.14 27.27 -5.48
CA LEU A 146 -0.23 28.68 -5.87
C LEU A 146 -1.08 29.50 -4.88
N VAL A 147 -2.20 28.95 -4.40
CA VAL A 147 -3.02 29.61 -3.36
C VAL A 147 -2.17 29.88 -2.11
N PHE A 148 -1.49 28.88 -1.59
CA PHE A 148 -0.62 29.03 -0.43
C PHE A 148 0.59 29.94 -0.72
N GLN A 149 1.15 29.88 -1.92
CA GLN A 149 2.25 30.73 -2.34
C GLN A 149 1.89 32.21 -2.21
N PHE A 150 0.71 32.60 -2.71
CA PHE A 150 0.29 34.03 -2.70
C PHE A 150 -0.19 34.49 -1.31
N ILE A 151 -0.77 33.61 -0.50
CA ILE A 151 -1.35 33.96 0.80
C ILE A 151 -0.28 33.89 1.92
N LEU A 152 0.48 32.81 1.96
CA LEU A 152 1.30 32.44 3.13
C LEU A 152 2.79 32.35 2.85
N ILE A 153 3.21 31.64 1.79
CA ILE A 153 4.62 31.24 1.60
C ILE A 153 5.46 32.40 1.07
N LYS A 154 4.95 33.12 0.04
CA LYS A 154 5.57 34.32 -0.56
C LYS A 154 7.04 34.11 -0.99
N LEU A 155 7.33 32.99 -1.66
CA LEU A 155 8.64 32.71 -2.25
C LEU A 155 9.04 33.79 -3.26
N PRO A 156 10.34 34.08 -3.38
CA PRO A 156 10.84 34.96 -4.43
C PRO A 156 10.55 34.39 -5.83
N ALA A 157 10.31 35.27 -6.80
CA ALA A 157 9.91 34.89 -8.17
C ALA A 157 10.83 33.84 -8.81
N LYS A 158 12.13 33.89 -8.53
CA LYS A 158 13.11 32.93 -9.06
C LYS A 158 12.87 31.49 -8.57
N GLU A 159 12.50 31.32 -7.32
CA GLU A 159 12.20 29.99 -6.73
C GLU A 159 10.84 29.51 -7.22
N LEU A 160 9.83 30.38 -7.26
CA LEU A 160 8.53 30.09 -7.80
C LEU A 160 8.61 29.56 -9.25
N ILE A 161 9.34 30.30 -10.10
CA ILE A 161 9.52 29.88 -11.52
C ILE A 161 10.26 28.53 -11.57
N ARG A 162 11.27 28.30 -10.74
CA ARG A 162 11.98 27.00 -10.68
C ARG A 162 11.04 25.86 -10.37
N ILE A 163 10.14 26.02 -9.40
CA ILE A 163 9.15 24.99 -9.01
C ILE A 163 8.18 24.75 -10.17
N LEU A 164 7.62 25.80 -10.77
CA LEU A 164 6.69 25.67 -11.89
C LEU A 164 7.35 25.05 -13.13
N MET A 165 8.58 25.45 -13.44
CA MET A 165 9.35 24.83 -14.52
C MET A 165 9.67 23.35 -14.24
N GLY A 166 9.86 22.97 -12.96
CA GLY A 166 10.03 21.58 -12.56
C GLY A 166 8.77 20.73 -12.74
N THR A 167 7.59 21.32 -12.78
CA THR A 167 6.33 20.60 -13.02
C THR A 167 6.22 20.08 -14.46
N ILE A 168 6.86 20.75 -15.43
CA ILE A 168 6.83 20.37 -16.83
C ILE A 168 7.44 18.98 -17.07
N PRO A 169 8.71 18.69 -16.66
CA PRO A 169 9.27 17.34 -16.84
C PRO A 169 8.50 16.28 -16.02
N VAL A 170 7.92 16.62 -14.87
CA VAL A 170 7.05 15.70 -14.12
C VAL A 170 5.82 15.32 -14.96
N TYR A 171 5.16 16.30 -15.58
CA TYR A 171 4.00 16.07 -16.45
C TYR A 171 4.35 15.10 -17.60
N PHE A 172 5.40 15.41 -18.36
CA PHE A 172 5.79 14.57 -19.50
C PHE A 172 6.33 13.19 -19.06
N GLY A 173 7.04 13.13 -17.93
CA GLY A 173 7.50 11.88 -17.36
C GLY A 173 6.35 10.95 -16.99
N LEU A 174 5.33 11.47 -16.29
CA LEU A 174 4.12 10.73 -15.94
C LEU A 174 3.31 10.32 -17.16
N LEU A 175 3.17 11.21 -18.15
CA LEU A 175 2.47 10.91 -19.39
C LEU A 175 3.08 9.71 -20.12
N ILE A 176 4.41 9.72 -20.31
CA ILE A 176 5.12 8.62 -20.97
C ILE A 176 5.04 7.35 -20.14
N PHE A 177 5.23 7.46 -18.81
CA PHE A 177 5.21 6.34 -17.89
C PHE A 177 3.84 5.65 -17.87
N LEU A 178 2.75 6.37 -17.63
CA LEU A 178 1.40 5.80 -17.59
C LEU A 178 0.99 5.23 -18.95
N SER A 179 1.28 5.94 -20.04
CA SER A 179 0.97 5.44 -21.40
C SER A 179 1.75 4.17 -21.74
N GLY A 180 2.99 4.06 -21.29
CA GLY A 180 3.80 2.85 -21.45
C GLY A 180 3.23 1.66 -20.66
N ILE A 181 2.73 1.91 -19.45
CA ILE A 181 2.07 0.90 -18.62
C ILE A 181 0.78 0.43 -19.30
N ASP A 182 -0.13 1.35 -19.66
CA ASP A 182 -1.44 1.02 -20.22
C ASP A 182 -1.32 0.27 -21.55
N TYR A 183 -0.37 0.69 -22.39
CA TYR A 183 -0.15 0.05 -23.68
C TYR A 183 0.56 -1.31 -23.58
N GLY A 184 1.60 -1.40 -22.74
CA GLY A 184 2.49 -2.58 -22.69
C GLY A 184 2.08 -3.60 -21.63
N PHE A 185 1.94 -3.16 -20.38
CA PHE A 185 1.78 -4.09 -19.27
C PHE A 185 0.38 -4.69 -19.18
N ALA A 186 -0.66 -3.92 -19.43
CA ALA A 186 -2.04 -4.43 -19.40
C ALA A 186 -2.24 -5.53 -20.45
N TYR A 187 -1.69 -5.34 -21.65
CA TYR A 187 -1.73 -6.36 -22.71
C TYR A 187 -0.93 -7.62 -22.34
N ALA A 188 0.32 -7.44 -21.89
CA ALA A 188 1.17 -8.55 -21.49
C ALA A 188 0.58 -9.36 -20.32
N ALA A 189 -0.01 -8.69 -19.34
CA ALA A 189 -0.64 -9.31 -18.20
C ALA A 189 -1.81 -10.22 -18.59
N LYS A 190 -2.71 -9.72 -19.46
CA LYS A 190 -3.82 -10.51 -20.00
C LYS A 190 -3.32 -11.74 -20.77
N TYR A 191 -2.35 -11.56 -21.65
CA TYR A 191 -1.77 -12.64 -22.45
C TYR A 191 -1.13 -13.74 -21.60
N ILE A 192 -0.39 -13.35 -20.55
CA ILE A 192 0.18 -14.31 -19.58
C ILE A 192 -0.95 -15.13 -18.93
N GLY A 193 -2.03 -14.46 -18.47
CA GLY A 193 -3.17 -15.16 -17.88
C GLY A 193 -3.77 -16.22 -18.81
N GLU A 194 -3.96 -15.89 -20.08
CA GLU A 194 -4.54 -16.80 -21.09
C GLU A 194 -3.63 -18.02 -21.38
N ILE A 195 -2.30 -17.85 -21.46
CA ILE A 195 -1.35 -18.94 -21.73
C ILE A 195 -1.44 -20.09 -20.73
N PHE A 196 -1.69 -19.78 -19.45
CA PHE A 196 -1.73 -20.79 -18.39
C PHE A 196 -3.01 -21.65 -18.40
N PHE A 197 -4.04 -21.21 -19.11
CA PHE A 197 -5.32 -21.93 -19.25
C PHE A 197 -5.56 -22.52 -20.63
N ASP A 198 -4.53 -22.60 -21.46
CA ASP A 198 -4.62 -23.29 -22.75
C ASP A 198 -5.02 -24.76 -22.53
N PRO A 199 -6.14 -25.22 -23.12
CA PRO A 199 -6.62 -26.61 -22.99
C PRO A 199 -5.60 -27.68 -23.43
N SER A 200 -4.63 -27.31 -24.29
CA SER A 200 -3.57 -28.22 -24.73
C SER A 200 -2.51 -28.50 -23.64
N ARG A 201 -2.52 -27.74 -22.55
CA ARG A 201 -1.52 -27.87 -21.47
C ARG A 201 -1.96 -28.87 -20.40
N PRO A 202 -1.03 -29.54 -19.72
CA PRO A 202 -1.32 -30.42 -18.58
C PRO A 202 -2.00 -29.66 -17.44
N GLY A 203 -2.96 -30.30 -16.73
CA GLY A 203 -3.75 -29.66 -15.69
C GLY A 203 -2.95 -29.06 -14.49
N TRP A 204 -1.72 -29.55 -14.26
CA TRP A 204 -0.82 -28.97 -13.24
C TRP A 204 -0.21 -27.63 -13.65
N TYR A 205 -0.17 -27.34 -14.95
CA TYR A 205 0.49 -26.14 -15.49
C TYR A 205 -0.08 -24.84 -14.93
N LYS A 206 -1.41 -24.79 -14.70
CA LYS A 206 -2.08 -23.64 -14.09
C LYS A 206 -1.52 -23.27 -12.69
N TRP A 207 -0.99 -24.24 -11.94
CA TRP A 207 -0.43 -23.98 -10.61
C TRP A 207 0.90 -23.26 -10.65
N LEU A 208 1.60 -23.22 -11.78
CA LEU A 208 2.78 -22.39 -11.99
C LEU A 208 2.46 -20.90 -11.88
N LEU A 209 1.19 -20.49 -12.07
CA LEU A 209 0.75 -19.12 -11.84
C LEU A 209 1.02 -18.64 -10.41
N LEU A 210 1.06 -19.51 -9.42
CA LEU A 210 1.43 -19.15 -8.05
C LEU A 210 2.88 -18.63 -8.00
N VAL A 211 3.80 -19.34 -8.63
CA VAL A 211 5.22 -18.96 -8.68
C VAL A 211 5.42 -17.73 -9.56
N VAL A 212 4.79 -17.69 -10.72
CA VAL A 212 4.84 -16.53 -11.64
C VAL A 212 4.26 -15.30 -10.97
N GLY A 213 3.09 -15.42 -10.31
CA GLY A 213 2.48 -14.33 -9.56
C GLY A 213 3.41 -13.79 -8.47
N PHE A 214 4.04 -14.67 -7.70
CA PHE A 214 5.02 -14.28 -6.67
C PHE A 214 6.20 -13.49 -7.28
N ILE A 215 6.82 -14.02 -8.32
CA ILE A 215 7.98 -13.37 -8.98
C ILE A 215 7.58 -12.02 -9.56
N LEU A 216 6.43 -11.94 -10.23
CA LEU A 216 5.92 -10.69 -10.81
C LEU A 216 5.59 -9.67 -9.72
N GLY A 217 4.96 -10.09 -8.62
CA GLY A 217 4.69 -9.22 -7.47
C GLY A 217 5.95 -8.62 -6.88
N VAL A 218 7.00 -9.43 -6.70
CA VAL A 218 8.32 -8.96 -6.25
C VAL A 218 8.92 -7.97 -7.24
N ALA A 219 8.97 -8.31 -8.53
CA ALA A 219 9.61 -7.50 -9.57
C ALA A 219 8.92 -6.13 -9.73
N ILE A 220 7.59 -6.12 -9.77
CA ILE A 220 6.78 -4.90 -9.90
C ILE A 220 7.00 -3.99 -8.70
N THR A 221 6.96 -4.53 -7.49
CA THR A 221 7.17 -3.75 -6.26
C THR A 221 8.54 -3.09 -6.20
N LEU A 222 9.58 -3.79 -6.63
CA LEU A 222 10.92 -3.23 -6.69
C LEU A 222 11.04 -2.09 -7.73
N SER A 223 10.15 -2.07 -8.72
CA SER A 223 10.09 -1.04 -9.77
C SER A 223 9.13 0.10 -9.42
N GLU A 224 8.29 -0.03 -8.38
CA GLU A 224 7.27 0.95 -7.99
C GLU A 224 7.91 2.22 -7.43
N PRO A 225 7.67 3.41 -8.05
CA PRO A 225 8.24 4.68 -7.58
C PRO A 225 7.78 5.04 -6.17
N ALA A 226 6.51 4.81 -5.84
CA ALA A 226 5.94 5.14 -4.53
C ALA A 226 6.60 4.34 -3.39
N VAL A 227 6.96 3.08 -3.62
CA VAL A 227 7.72 2.25 -2.67
C VAL A 227 9.13 2.80 -2.44
N THR A 228 9.73 3.36 -3.50
CA THR A 228 11.04 4.00 -3.41
C THR A 228 10.97 5.24 -2.52
N VAL A 229 9.98 6.12 -2.73
CA VAL A 229 9.75 7.33 -1.93
C VAL A 229 9.49 6.98 -0.46
N LEU A 230 8.65 5.99 -0.20
CA LEU A 230 8.40 5.52 1.17
C LEU A 230 9.70 5.02 1.85
N GLY A 231 10.52 4.27 1.11
CA GLY A 231 11.81 3.80 1.61
C GLY A 231 12.77 4.94 1.94
N ASP A 232 12.84 5.98 1.11
CA ASP A 232 13.65 7.19 1.36
C ASP A 232 13.19 7.92 2.62
N GLN A 233 11.89 8.07 2.81
CA GLN A 233 11.33 8.73 4.00
C GLN A 233 11.58 7.95 5.29
N VAL A 234 11.49 6.61 5.24
CA VAL A 234 11.80 5.78 6.41
C VAL A 234 13.28 5.90 6.78
N ASP A 235 14.16 5.89 5.80
CA ASP A 235 15.61 6.06 6.00
C ASP A 235 15.91 7.42 6.65
N GLU A 236 15.32 8.50 6.13
CA GLU A 236 15.46 9.86 6.65
C GLU A 236 14.92 9.99 8.09
N ILE A 237 13.70 9.53 8.35
CA ILE A 237 13.04 9.65 9.67
C ILE A 237 13.77 8.82 10.72
N THR A 238 14.26 7.64 10.33
CA THR A 238 15.01 6.76 11.24
C THR A 238 16.49 7.07 11.30
N LYS A 239 16.95 8.12 10.62
CA LYS A 239 18.36 8.54 10.56
C LYS A 239 19.29 7.39 10.13
N GLY A 240 18.88 6.61 9.14
CA GLY A 240 19.64 5.48 8.61
C GLY A 240 19.58 4.19 9.43
N HIS A 241 18.86 4.17 10.57
CA HIS A 241 18.72 2.96 11.38
C HIS A 241 17.95 1.87 10.63
N ILE A 242 17.01 2.25 9.77
CA ILE A 242 16.29 1.34 8.88
C ILE A 242 16.58 1.77 7.45
N LYS A 243 17.39 0.97 6.76
CA LYS A 243 17.81 1.27 5.39
C LYS A 243 16.63 1.15 4.42
N LYS A 244 16.58 2.05 3.43
CA LYS A 244 15.66 2.01 2.29
C LYS A 244 15.55 0.60 1.66
N SER A 245 16.68 -0.09 1.46
CA SER A 245 16.69 -1.43 0.86
C SER A 245 15.93 -2.46 1.70
N THR A 246 16.00 -2.38 3.03
CA THR A 246 15.28 -3.28 3.95
C THR A 246 13.77 -3.14 3.78
N ILE A 247 13.27 -1.90 3.74
CA ILE A 247 11.84 -1.64 3.52
C ILE A 247 11.40 -2.14 2.14
N ARG A 248 12.13 -1.78 1.08
CA ARG A 248 11.82 -2.21 -0.29
C ARG A 248 11.77 -3.73 -0.42
N THR A 249 12.75 -4.44 0.12
CA THR A 249 12.79 -5.91 0.07
C THR A 249 11.65 -6.52 0.88
N THR A 250 11.36 -5.99 2.06
CA THR A 250 10.24 -6.46 2.90
C THR A 250 8.90 -6.31 2.19
N LEU A 251 8.67 -5.15 1.55
CA LEU A 251 7.46 -4.88 0.78
C LEU A 251 7.38 -5.77 -0.46
N ALA A 252 8.49 -5.94 -1.19
CA ALA A 252 8.54 -6.79 -2.38
C ALA A 252 8.19 -8.25 -2.05
N ILE A 253 8.72 -8.80 -0.97
CA ILE A 253 8.38 -10.16 -0.51
C ILE A 253 6.90 -10.21 -0.10
N GLY A 254 6.41 -9.22 0.66
CA GLY A 254 5.00 -9.13 1.06
C GLY A 254 4.06 -9.14 -0.14
N ILE A 255 4.35 -8.34 -1.16
CA ILE A 255 3.51 -8.26 -2.37
C ILE A 255 3.67 -9.50 -3.26
N GLY A 256 4.84 -10.12 -3.30
CA GLY A 256 5.00 -11.45 -3.90
C GLY A 256 4.01 -12.45 -3.32
N PHE A 257 3.90 -12.51 -1.98
CA PHE A 257 2.90 -13.34 -1.31
C PHE A 257 1.47 -12.89 -1.58
N ALA A 258 1.19 -11.59 -1.68
CA ALA A 258 -0.12 -11.07 -2.07
C ALA A 258 -0.56 -11.58 -3.44
N ALA A 259 0.33 -11.48 -4.43
CA ALA A 259 0.07 -11.95 -5.79
C ALA A 259 -0.11 -13.48 -5.83
N LEU A 260 0.70 -14.24 -5.09
CA LEU A 260 0.53 -15.68 -4.93
C LEU A 260 -0.86 -16.01 -4.34
N LEU A 261 -1.27 -15.37 -3.25
CA LEU A 261 -2.56 -15.60 -2.61
C LEU A 261 -3.73 -15.22 -3.53
N SER A 262 -3.58 -14.16 -4.32
CA SER A 262 -4.58 -13.75 -5.31
C SER A 262 -4.73 -14.82 -6.41
N MET A 263 -3.63 -15.34 -6.95
CA MET A 263 -3.67 -16.44 -7.92
C MET A 263 -4.30 -17.70 -7.30
N LEU A 264 -3.95 -18.02 -6.05
CA LEU A 264 -4.55 -19.15 -5.33
C LEU A 264 -6.07 -18.98 -5.19
N LYS A 265 -6.53 -17.78 -4.80
CA LYS A 265 -7.97 -17.45 -4.70
C LYS A 265 -8.68 -17.66 -6.02
N ILE A 266 -8.10 -17.19 -7.13
CA ILE A 266 -8.70 -17.33 -8.46
C ILE A 266 -8.77 -18.80 -8.89
N LEU A 267 -7.70 -19.56 -8.68
CA LEU A 267 -7.63 -20.98 -9.06
C LEU A 267 -8.58 -21.86 -8.24
N THR A 268 -8.78 -21.52 -6.96
CA THR A 268 -9.66 -22.28 -6.05
C THR A 268 -11.10 -21.74 -6.02
N GLN A 269 -11.35 -20.56 -6.56
CA GLN A 269 -12.65 -19.88 -6.56
C GLN A 269 -13.25 -19.73 -5.15
N ILE A 270 -12.38 -19.60 -4.14
CA ILE A 270 -12.79 -19.36 -2.76
C ILE A 270 -13.13 -17.88 -2.56
N ASN A 271 -14.20 -17.60 -1.80
CA ASN A 271 -14.57 -16.24 -1.47
C ASN A 271 -13.42 -15.48 -0.77
N ILE A 272 -13.17 -14.27 -1.21
CA ILE A 272 -12.06 -13.42 -0.75
C ILE A 272 -12.07 -13.17 0.77
N LEU A 273 -13.25 -13.14 1.41
CA LEU A 273 -13.37 -12.91 2.85
C LEU A 273 -12.69 -14.01 3.69
N TYR A 274 -12.69 -15.26 3.19
CA TYR A 274 -11.98 -16.35 3.88
C TYR A 274 -10.46 -16.13 3.96
N PHE A 275 -9.91 -15.30 3.07
CA PHE A 275 -8.51 -14.89 3.11
C PHE A 275 -8.34 -13.58 3.88
N LEU A 276 -9.16 -12.56 3.59
CA LEU A 276 -8.96 -11.23 4.16
C LEU A 276 -9.20 -11.18 5.67
N ILE A 277 -10.25 -11.85 6.17
CA ILE A 277 -10.56 -11.84 7.61
C ILE A 277 -9.39 -12.40 8.44
N PRO A 278 -8.84 -13.59 8.14
CA PRO A 278 -7.68 -14.09 8.89
C PRO A 278 -6.44 -13.20 8.76
N LEU A 279 -6.14 -12.68 7.55
CA LEU A 279 -4.97 -11.83 7.32
C LEU A 279 -5.07 -10.52 8.10
N TYR A 280 -6.22 -9.84 8.05
CA TYR A 280 -6.43 -8.62 8.85
C TYR A 280 -6.49 -8.90 10.34
N ALA A 281 -7.04 -10.04 10.77
CA ALA A 281 -6.99 -10.45 12.17
C ALA A 281 -5.53 -10.61 12.66
N VAL A 282 -4.68 -11.26 11.86
CA VAL A 282 -3.24 -11.36 12.14
C VAL A 282 -2.60 -9.97 12.19
N ALA A 283 -2.88 -9.10 11.22
CA ALA A 283 -2.35 -7.74 11.18
C ALA A 283 -2.77 -6.93 12.44
N ILE A 284 -4.02 -7.05 12.89
CA ILE A 284 -4.52 -6.38 14.10
C ILE A 284 -3.86 -6.95 15.37
N ILE A 285 -3.67 -8.25 15.43
CA ILE A 285 -2.97 -8.90 16.57
C ILE A 285 -1.52 -8.43 16.64
N LEU A 286 -0.82 -8.39 15.50
CA LEU A 286 0.57 -7.93 15.42
C LEU A 286 0.74 -6.49 15.88
N MET A 287 -0.28 -5.61 15.70
CA MET A 287 -0.23 -4.24 16.22
C MET A 287 0.03 -4.17 17.73
N LYS A 288 -0.36 -5.18 18.50
CA LYS A 288 -0.11 -5.22 19.94
C LYS A 288 1.40 -5.26 20.24
N PHE A 289 2.15 -5.97 19.43
CA PHE A 289 3.58 -6.24 19.63
C PHE A 289 4.48 -5.26 18.87
N ALA A 290 4.03 -4.75 17.73
CA ALA A 290 4.80 -3.85 16.89
C ALA A 290 4.90 -2.43 17.51
N PRO A 291 6.06 -1.73 17.36
CA PRO A 291 6.20 -0.33 17.72
C PRO A 291 5.21 0.57 16.96
N LYS A 292 4.80 1.71 17.54
CA LYS A 292 3.82 2.62 16.92
C LYS A 292 4.25 3.11 15.54
N LEU A 293 5.52 3.45 15.37
CA LEU A 293 6.12 3.85 14.10
C LEU A 293 5.88 2.80 13.01
N PHE A 294 6.16 1.53 13.32
CA PHE A 294 5.99 0.44 12.37
C PHE A 294 4.52 0.10 12.10
N VAL A 295 3.63 0.35 13.04
CA VAL A 295 2.19 0.22 12.78
C VAL A 295 1.74 1.27 11.76
N GLY A 296 2.09 2.55 11.96
CA GLY A 296 1.80 3.60 10.98
C GLY A 296 2.38 3.30 9.61
N LEU A 297 3.67 2.96 9.58
CA LEU A 297 4.39 2.59 8.35
C LEU A 297 3.75 1.39 7.65
N ALA A 298 3.33 0.36 8.39
CA ALA A 298 2.68 -0.83 7.83
C ALA A 298 1.39 -0.45 7.09
N PHE A 299 0.51 0.31 7.73
CA PHE A 299 -0.75 0.72 7.12
C PHE A 299 -0.56 1.68 5.94
N ASP A 300 0.42 2.58 6.00
CA ASP A 300 0.79 3.41 4.86
C ASP A 300 1.36 2.56 3.72
N SER A 301 2.20 1.57 4.04
CA SER A 301 2.73 0.64 3.05
C SER A 301 1.63 -0.10 2.29
N GLY A 302 0.57 -0.55 2.98
CA GLY A 302 -0.58 -1.19 2.33
C GLY A 302 -1.30 -0.28 1.33
N GLY A 303 -1.36 1.03 1.61
CA GLY A 303 -1.90 2.02 0.67
C GLY A 303 -0.94 2.36 -0.47
N VAL A 304 0.35 2.49 -0.16
CA VAL A 304 1.40 2.87 -1.14
C VAL A 304 1.63 1.79 -2.19
N THR A 305 1.57 0.53 -1.80
CA THR A 305 1.92 -0.62 -2.66
C THR A 305 0.85 -0.98 -3.69
N GLY A 306 -0.36 -0.43 -3.57
CA GLY A 306 -1.40 -0.50 -4.60
C GLY A 306 -1.22 0.49 -5.76
N GLY A 307 -0.03 1.07 -5.94
CA GLY A 307 0.27 2.13 -6.89
C GLY A 307 0.04 1.81 -8.37
N ALA A 308 0.43 2.75 -9.25
CA ALA A 308 0.08 2.70 -10.67
C ALA A 308 0.62 1.48 -11.39
N LEU A 309 1.89 1.08 -11.17
CA LEU A 309 2.48 -0.12 -11.78
C LEU A 309 1.77 -1.39 -11.31
N THR A 310 1.56 -1.49 -10.01
CA THR A 310 0.95 -2.67 -9.38
C THR A 310 -0.48 -2.88 -9.86
N SER A 311 -1.29 -1.82 -9.86
CA SER A 311 -2.69 -1.89 -10.30
C SER A 311 -2.81 -2.12 -11.81
N ALA A 312 -2.00 -1.44 -12.62
CA ALA A 312 -2.07 -1.53 -14.08
C ALA A 312 -1.52 -2.85 -14.65
N PHE A 313 -0.73 -3.60 -13.91
CA PHE A 313 -0.24 -4.92 -14.35
C PHE A 313 -0.95 -6.08 -13.66
N LEU A 314 -0.99 -6.08 -12.32
CA LEU A 314 -1.52 -7.23 -11.58
C LEU A 314 -3.05 -7.35 -11.68
N THR A 315 -3.79 -6.24 -11.75
CA THR A 315 -5.26 -6.31 -11.92
C THR A 315 -5.68 -6.88 -13.28
N PRO A 316 -5.15 -6.44 -14.43
CA PRO A 316 -5.42 -7.10 -15.71
C PRO A 316 -4.98 -8.57 -15.73
N LEU A 317 -3.86 -8.92 -15.10
CA LEU A 317 -3.41 -10.31 -14.99
C LEU A 317 -4.45 -11.18 -14.26
N THR A 318 -4.94 -10.73 -13.10
CA THR A 318 -5.95 -11.46 -12.34
C THR A 318 -7.29 -11.56 -13.08
N LEU A 319 -7.69 -10.49 -13.76
CA LEU A 319 -8.90 -10.50 -14.58
C LEU A 319 -8.76 -11.45 -15.78
N GLY A 320 -7.62 -11.46 -16.48
CA GLY A 320 -7.34 -12.40 -17.57
C GLY A 320 -7.36 -13.86 -17.10
N VAL A 321 -6.72 -14.14 -15.97
CA VAL A 321 -6.78 -15.48 -15.34
C VAL A 321 -8.20 -15.85 -14.94
N ALA A 322 -8.97 -14.93 -14.34
CA ALA A 322 -10.35 -15.19 -13.94
C ALA A 322 -11.27 -15.46 -15.13
N GLN A 323 -11.07 -14.76 -16.26
CA GLN A 323 -11.79 -15.04 -17.51
C GLN A 323 -11.47 -16.43 -18.04
N ALA A 324 -10.19 -16.81 -18.05
CA ALA A 324 -9.78 -18.15 -18.50
C ALA A 324 -10.35 -19.26 -17.61
N VAL A 325 -10.38 -19.04 -16.28
CA VAL A 325 -11.05 -19.95 -15.32
C VAL A 325 -12.55 -20.04 -15.61
N ALA A 326 -13.23 -18.91 -15.82
CA ALA A 326 -14.65 -18.87 -16.11
C ALA A 326 -14.99 -19.62 -17.41
N ALA A 327 -14.17 -19.47 -18.45
CA ALA A 327 -14.33 -20.18 -19.72
C ALA A 327 -14.20 -21.71 -19.58
N THR A 328 -13.34 -22.19 -18.67
CA THR A 328 -13.11 -23.62 -18.44
C THR A 328 -14.07 -24.25 -17.43
N ALA A 329 -14.57 -23.49 -16.44
CA ALA A 329 -15.44 -23.99 -15.38
C ALA A 329 -16.93 -23.97 -15.72
N GLY A 330 -17.35 -23.30 -16.80
CA GLY A 330 -18.72 -23.23 -17.28
C GLY A 330 -19.67 -22.58 -16.26
N SER A 331 -20.88 -23.12 -16.10
CA SER A 331 -21.94 -22.56 -15.24
C SER A 331 -21.62 -22.54 -13.73
N ARG A 332 -20.54 -23.18 -13.30
CA ARG A 332 -20.09 -23.21 -11.90
C ARG A 332 -19.06 -22.11 -11.59
N ALA A 333 -18.61 -21.35 -12.61
CA ALA A 333 -17.65 -20.29 -12.39
C ALA A 333 -18.27 -19.12 -11.62
N GLN A 334 -17.55 -18.61 -10.64
CA GLN A 334 -17.86 -17.29 -10.09
C GLN A 334 -17.79 -16.23 -11.19
N SER A 335 -18.51 -15.12 -11.00
CA SER A 335 -18.39 -14.01 -11.95
C SER A 335 -16.94 -13.55 -12.07
N VAL A 336 -16.53 -13.13 -13.25
CA VAL A 336 -15.17 -12.60 -13.47
C VAL A 336 -14.87 -11.45 -12.52
N LEU A 337 -15.88 -10.64 -12.20
CA LEU A 337 -15.74 -9.56 -11.24
C LEU A 337 -15.42 -10.07 -9.82
N THR A 338 -16.21 -11.01 -9.30
CA THR A 338 -16.00 -11.56 -7.96
C THR A 338 -14.66 -12.28 -7.87
N ASN A 339 -14.27 -13.01 -8.92
CA ASN A 339 -13.07 -13.83 -8.90
C ASN A 339 -11.81 -13.07 -9.33
N GLY A 340 -11.90 -12.12 -10.26
CA GLY A 340 -10.75 -11.41 -10.83
C GLY A 340 -10.29 -10.23 -10.01
N PHE A 341 -11.22 -9.50 -9.34
CA PHE A 341 -10.86 -8.44 -8.42
C PHE A 341 -10.42 -8.97 -7.05
N GLY A 342 -9.75 -8.13 -6.29
CA GLY A 342 -9.29 -8.40 -4.93
C GLY A 342 -7.78 -8.58 -4.79
N ILE A 343 -7.02 -8.45 -5.89
CA ILE A 343 -5.55 -8.52 -5.78
C ILE A 343 -5.01 -7.37 -4.94
N ILE A 344 -5.55 -6.17 -5.09
CA ILE A 344 -5.11 -5.01 -4.32
C ILE A 344 -5.50 -5.16 -2.84
N ALA A 345 -6.58 -5.87 -2.53
CA ALA A 345 -6.91 -6.24 -1.15
C ALA A 345 -5.78 -7.06 -0.49
N PHE A 346 -5.24 -8.06 -1.20
CA PHE A 346 -4.08 -8.82 -0.71
C PHE A 346 -2.81 -7.97 -0.64
N ILE A 347 -2.57 -7.12 -1.65
CA ILE A 347 -1.46 -6.17 -1.70
C ILE A 347 -1.53 -5.16 -0.55
N SER A 348 -2.72 -4.79 -0.11
CA SER A 348 -2.91 -3.90 1.03
C SER A 348 -2.61 -4.58 2.37
N VAL A 349 -2.97 -5.86 2.54
CA VAL A 349 -2.86 -6.54 3.85
C VAL A 349 -1.52 -7.22 4.08
N THR A 350 -0.88 -7.78 3.05
CA THR A 350 0.39 -8.52 3.24
C THR A 350 1.56 -7.63 3.65
N PRO A 351 1.74 -6.39 3.13
CA PRO A 351 2.71 -5.45 3.67
C PRO A 351 2.44 -5.05 5.12
N LEU A 352 1.16 -4.97 5.53
CA LEU A 352 0.83 -4.70 6.93
C LEU A 352 1.48 -5.73 7.86
N ILE A 353 1.38 -6.99 7.49
CA ILE A 353 1.96 -8.10 8.27
C ILE A 353 3.49 -8.06 8.17
N ALA A 354 4.04 -7.95 6.96
CA ALA A 354 5.48 -7.99 6.73
C ALA A 354 6.23 -6.85 7.45
N VAL A 355 5.72 -5.62 7.37
CA VAL A 355 6.34 -4.44 8.01
C VAL A 355 6.18 -4.48 9.53
N GLN A 356 5.07 -4.97 10.06
CA GLN A 356 4.91 -5.15 11.51
C GLN A 356 5.87 -6.22 12.07
N ILE A 357 6.05 -7.33 11.34
CA ILE A 357 7.05 -8.37 11.71
C ILE A 357 8.46 -7.76 11.69
N LEU A 358 8.80 -6.99 10.65
CA LEU A 358 10.08 -6.28 10.58
C LEU A 358 10.26 -5.37 11.81
N GLY A 359 9.23 -4.62 12.20
CA GLY A 359 9.26 -3.75 13.37
C GLY A 359 9.47 -4.50 14.69
N ILE A 360 8.84 -5.65 14.85
CA ILE A 360 9.02 -6.51 16.03
C ILE A 360 10.46 -7.03 16.08
N ILE A 361 10.98 -7.54 14.96
CA ILE A 361 12.37 -8.03 14.87
C ILE A 361 13.36 -6.91 15.20
N TYR A 362 13.12 -5.71 14.67
CA TYR A 362 13.94 -4.54 14.91
C TYR A 362 13.97 -4.16 16.40
N GLU A 363 12.81 -4.11 17.06
CA GLU A 363 12.73 -3.79 18.48
C GLU A 363 13.43 -4.84 19.37
N VAL A 364 13.28 -6.13 19.04
CA VAL A 364 13.97 -7.20 19.75
C VAL A 364 15.49 -7.07 19.63
N ARG A 365 15.99 -6.76 18.43
CA ARG A 365 17.43 -6.52 18.22
C ARG A 365 17.94 -5.31 18.99
N LEU A 366 17.21 -4.18 18.99
CA LEU A 366 17.59 -3.01 19.75
C LEU A 366 17.65 -3.27 21.25
N LYS A 367 16.68 -4.00 21.78
CA LYS A 367 16.68 -4.38 23.21
C LYS A 367 17.88 -5.26 23.56
N LYS A 368 18.27 -6.18 22.65
CA LYS A 368 19.44 -7.05 22.85
C LYS A 368 20.72 -6.24 22.87
N ILE A 369 20.95 -5.36 21.88
CA ILE A 369 22.13 -4.48 21.81
C ILE A 369 22.23 -3.61 23.07
N ARG A 370 21.13 -2.95 23.46
CA ARG A 370 21.12 -2.10 24.67
C ARG A 370 21.48 -2.89 25.92
N ARG A 371 21.03 -4.13 26.02
CA ARG A 371 21.34 -5.00 27.16
C ARG A 371 22.82 -5.36 27.19
N GLU A 372 23.38 -5.74 26.06
CA GLU A 372 24.81 -6.06 25.91
C GLU A 372 25.68 -4.82 26.27
N THR A 373 25.32 -3.63 25.79
CA THR A 373 26.05 -2.39 26.13
C THR A 373 25.99 -2.08 27.62
N VAL A 374 24.84 -2.23 28.27
CA VAL A 374 24.71 -2.00 29.72
C VAL A 374 25.52 -3.02 30.52
N GLU A 375 25.52 -4.30 30.09
CA GLU A 375 26.33 -5.35 30.73
C GLU A 375 27.83 -5.07 30.58
N GLU A 376 28.29 -4.54 29.42
CA GLU A 376 29.69 -4.09 29.23
C GLU A 376 30.03 -2.88 30.10
N GLU A 377 29.17 -1.84 30.15
CA GLU A 377 29.39 -0.68 31.03
C GLU A 377 29.47 -1.04 32.52
N VAL A 378 28.62 -1.97 32.95
CA VAL A 378 28.63 -2.45 34.34
C VAL A 378 29.93 -3.22 34.65
N MET A 379 30.38 -4.07 33.73
CA MET A 379 31.61 -4.83 33.88
C MET A 379 32.86 -3.93 33.92
N ASP A 380 32.87 -2.87 33.06
CA ASP A 380 33.96 -1.88 33.07
C ASP A 380 33.99 -1.07 34.39
N LEU A 381 32.82 -0.70 34.94
CA LEU A 381 32.70 -0.02 36.23
C LEU A 381 33.16 -0.93 37.38
N GLU A 382 32.80 -2.23 37.36
CA GLU A 382 33.28 -3.19 38.38
C GLU A 382 34.78 -3.38 38.33
N ASN A 383 35.38 -3.42 37.13
CA ASN A 383 36.84 -3.51 36.99
C ASN A 383 37.54 -2.27 37.51
N LEU A 384 37.02 -1.05 37.20
CA LEU A 384 37.56 0.19 37.72
C LEU A 384 37.51 0.30 39.24
N LEU A 385 36.40 -0.15 39.82
CA LEU A 385 36.25 -0.18 41.30
C LEU A 385 37.14 -1.23 41.94
N ALA A 386 37.45 -2.35 41.27
CA ALA A 386 38.37 -3.36 41.77
C ALA A 386 39.82 -2.88 41.71
N ASP A 387 40.23 -2.12 40.69
CA ASP A 387 41.55 -1.50 40.57
C ASP A 387 41.76 -0.43 41.63
N ASP A 388 40.77 0.44 41.88
CA ASP A 388 40.81 1.49 42.92
C ASP A 388 40.90 0.86 44.34
N ALA A 389 40.25 -0.26 44.58
CA ALA A 389 40.34 -0.97 45.83
C ALA A 389 41.70 -1.64 46.05
N GLY A 390 42.36 -2.08 44.96
CA GLY A 390 43.72 -2.63 44.99
C GLY A 390 44.80 -1.64 45.32
N ASP A 391 44.68 -0.40 44.87
CA ASP A 391 45.67 0.67 45.14
C ASP A 391 45.62 1.18 46.58
N VAL A 392 44.50 1.05 47.27
CA VAL A 392 44.36 1.47 48.68
C VAL A 392 45.02 0.47 49.64
N GLU A 393 45.27 -0.74 49.25
CA GLU A 393 45.91 -1.80 50.09
C GLU A 393 47.45 -1.70 50.07
N TYR A 394 48.05 -0.98 49.10
CA TYR A 394 49.53 -0.78 49.03
C TYR A 394 50.06 0.43 49.81
N GLU A 395 49.19 1.30 50.32
CA GLU A 395 49.60 2.51 51.11
C GLU A 395 49.49 2.26 52.65
N ARG A 396 49.34 1.05 53.12
CA ARG A 396 49.40 0.70 54.53
C ARG A 396 50.62 -0.18 54.82
#